data_3cce7dc78cf8dcbaca7a964292065b59
#
_entry.id   3cce7dc78cf8dcbaca7a964292065b59
#
_cell.length_a   1.000
_cell.length_b   1.000
_cell.length_c   1.000
_cell.angle_alpha   90.00
_cell.angle_beta   90.00
_cell.angle_gamma   90.00
#
_symmetry.space_group_name_H-M   'P 1'
#
loop_
_entity.id
_entity.type
_entity.pdbx_description
1 polymer ?
#
loop_
_entity_poly.entity_id
_entity_poly.type
_entity_poly.pdbx_seq_one_letter_code
_entity_poly.pdbx_strand_id
1 'polypeptide(L)'
;MMRRIFAIISALAIAVTATACGSTEPRSLVRSVDSGHVILGTKYDQPGLGMRNPDKTMTGLDVEVATYVVNHIADQRGVAHPEITWRETPSATRETVIKNGEVDMIAGTYSINASRAKSVNFGGPYLLTHQALLVRSDDHTLQSLQDLDKGRKLCSVTGSTPAQKVKKSLPGVQLQEYDSYSSCVEALHQKKVDAMTTDATILYGFALQYPGEFEVIEMTKEDGKPFTNEHYGLGLAKDDAESTEAINDAVRAMQDDGSFQAMVDKNLGENASVVEADEAGNLDFVKE
;
A
#
# COMPACT_ATOMS: atom_id res chain seq x y z
N MET A 1 22.05 43.09 -72.25
CA MET A 1 22.91 42.42 -71.31
C MET A 1 22.20 42.44 -69.90
N MET A 2 21.52 41.37 -69.56
CA MET A 2 20.72 41.29 -68.33
C MET A 2 21.48 40.44 -67.33
N ARG A 3 21.90 41.04 -66.19
CA ARG A 3 22.49 40.34 -65.05
C ARG A 3 21.37 39.82 -64.10
N ARG A 4 21.26 38.53 -64.04
CA ARG A 4 20.36 37.85 -63.06
C ARG A 4 21.07 37.74 -61.69
N ILE A 5 20.49 38.34 -60.64
CA ILE A 5 20.92 38.23 -59.27
C ILE A 5 20.11 37.10 -58.65
N PHE A 6 20.78 36.00 -58.25
CA PHE A 6 20.18 34.93 -57.49
C PHE A 6 20.29 35.28 -55.96
N ALA A 7 19.18 35.52 -55.36
CA ALA A 7 19.11 35.62 -53.89
C ALA A 7 18.94 34.21 -53.28
N ILE A 8 19.93 33.75 -52.50
CA ILE A 8 19.90 32.51 -51.75
C ILE A 8 19.27 32.83 -50.38
N ILE A 9 18.03 32.36 -50.14
CA ILE A 9 17.39 32.40 -48.85
C ILE A 9 17.78 31.13 -48.11
N SER A 10 18.68 31.23 -47.13
CA SER A 10 19.02 30.16 -46.19
C SER A 10 17.94 30.06 -45.12
N ALA A 11 17.06 29.08 -45.22
CA ALA A 11 16.13 28.74 -44.17
C ALA A 11 16.86 28.00 -43.04
N LEU A 12 17.05 28.66 -41.91
CA LEU A 12 17.58 28.05 -40.71
C LEU A 12 16.45 27.27 -39.99
N ALA A 13 16.40 25.98 -40.22
CA ALA A 13 15.49 25.08 -39.49
C ALA A 13 16.00 24.85 -38.07
N ILE A 14 15.39 25.52 -37.08
CA ILE A 14 15.60 25.23 -35.68
C ILE A 14 14.85 23.93 -35.35
N ALA A 15 15.59 22.83 -35.30
CA ALA A 15 15.08 21.56 -34.76
C ALA A 15 14.95 21.69 -33.23
N VAL A 16 13.74 21.93 -32.75
CA VAL A 16 13.40 21.79 -31.34
C VAL A 16 13.33 20.28 -31.07
N THR A 17 14.44 19.72 -30.62
CA THR A 17 14.44 18.37 -30.05
C THR A 17 13.73 18.44 -28.70
N ALA A 18 12.43 18.10 -28.68
CA ALA A 18 11.73 17.78 -27.42
C ALA A 18 12.35 16.49 -26.90
N THR A 19 13.33 16.64 -26.01
CA THR A 19 13.79 15.54 -25.14
C THR A 19 12.67 15.22 -24.16
N ALA A 20 11.73 14.37 -24.57
CA ALA A 20 10.86 13.65 -23.64
C ALA A 20 11.70 12.53 -22.99
N CYS A 21 12.71 12.90 -22.21
CA CYS A 21 13.27 12.00 -21.21
C CYS A 21 12.30 12.01 -20.03
N GLY A 22 11.42 11.02 -19.96
CA GLY A 22 10.80 10.66 -18.70
C GLY A 22 11.96 10.40 -17.72
N SER A 23 12.10 11.23 -16.68
CA SER A 23 13.13 11.03 -15.68
C SER A 23 12.86 9.67 -15.02
N THR A 24 13.80 8.76 -15.12
CA THR A 24 13.83 7.49 -14.39
C THR A 24 14.33 7.69 -12.95
N GLU A 25 14.42 8.94 -12.51
CA GLU A 25 14.85 9.26 -11.15
C GLU A 25 13.68 9.20 -10.17
N PRO A 26 13.93 8.69 -8.96
CA PRO A 26 12.93 8.70 -7.90
C PRO A 26 12.43 10.11 -7.61
N ARG A 27 11.14 10.24 -7.30
CA ARG A 27 10.51 11.51 -6.95
C ARG A 27 10.73 11.81 -5.47
N SER A 28 10.74 13.10 -5.10
CA SER A 28 10.73 13.53 -3.70
C SER A 28 9.36 14.05 -3.32
N LEU A 29 8.76 13.49 -2.28
CA LEU A 29 7.42 13.88 -1.81
C LEU A 29 7.36 15.38 -1.46
N VAL A 30 8.33 15.86 -0.67
CA VAL A 30 8.37 17.27 -0.23
C VAL A 30 8.45 18.20 -1.44
N ARG A 31 9.30 17.93 -2.43
CA ARG A 31 9.39 18.72 -3.65
C ARG A 31 8.10 18.70 -4.47
N SER A 32 7.43 17.56 -4.51
CA SER A 32 6.14 17.43 -5.22
C SER A 32 5.03 18.21 -4.50
N VAL A 33 5.00 18.20 -3.18
CA VAL A 33 4.11 19.09 -2.39
C VAL A 33 4.37 20.55 -2.69
N ASP A 34 5.63 21.01 -2.68
CA ASP A 34 6.01 22.38 -3.01
C ASP A 34 5.59 22.77 -4.45
N SER A 35 5.58 21.82 -5.37
CA SER A 35 5.14 22.05 -6.76
C SER A 35 3.61 22.06 -6.94
N GLY A 36 2.85 21.70 -5.89
CA GLY A 36 1.38 21.69 -5.90
C GLY A 36 0.74 20.46 -6.55
N HIS A 37 1.51 19.40 -6.85
CA HIS A 37 0.96 18.16 -7.41
C HIS A 37 1.74 16.94 -6.93
N VAL A 38 1.02 15.94 -6.39
CA VAL A 38 1.58 14.68 -5.90
C VAL A 38 0.93 13.47 -6.57
N ILE A 39 1.71 12.41 -6.78
CA ILE A 39 1.23 11.11 -7.27
C ILE A 39 1.35 10.10 -6.13
N LEU A 40 0.21 9.67 -5.60
CA LEU A 40 0.15 8.73 -4.48
C LEU A 40 -0.25 7.34 -4.94
N GLY A 41 0.53 6.35 -4.54
CA GLY A 41 0.22 4.94 -4.75
C GLY A 41 -0.66 4.38 -3.65
N THR A 42 -1.68 3.60 -4.00
CA THR A 42 -2.50 2.86 -3.04
C THR A 42 -3.08 1.60 -3.68
N LYS A 43 -3.84 0.83 -2.91
CA LYS A 43 -4.68 -0.27 -3.40
C LYS A 43 -5.98 0.27 -3.97
N TYR A 44 -6.59 -0.48 -4.91
CA TYR A 44 -7.88 -0.10 -5.49
C TYR A 44 -9.00 -1.08 -5.13
N ASP A 45 -8.65 -2.17 -4.44
CA ASP A 45 -9.50 -3.33 -4.21
C ASP A 45 -9.62 -3.76 -2.74
N GLN A 46 -9.24 -2.89 -1.78
CA GLN A 46 -9.28 -3.21 -0.36
C GLN A 46 -10.35 -2.38 0.36
N PRO A 47 -11.54 -2.96 0.68
CA PRO A 47 -12.61 -2.27 1.38
C PRO A 47 -12.15 -1.74 2.75
N GLY A 48 -12.49 -0.49 3.05
CA GLY A 48 -12.11 0.18 4.29
C GLY A 48 -10.66 0.67 4.35
N LEU A 49 -9.79 0.31 3.39
CA LEU A 49 -8.36 0.66 3.38
C LEU A 49 -7.97 1.48 2.15
N GLY A 50 -7.94 0.86 0.98
CA GLY A 50 -7.67 1.52 -0.29
C GLY A 50 -8.64 1.01 -1.36
N MET A 51 -9.73 1.75 -1.58
CA MET A 51 -10.80 1.35 -2.49
C MET A 51 -11.05 2.41 -3.55
N ARG A 52 -11.10 1.98 -4.81
CA ARG A 52 -11.56 2.82 -5.91
C ARG A 52 -13.04 2.58 -6.18
N ASN A 53 -13.83 3.60 -5.98
CA ASN A 53 -15.27 3.55 -6.21
C ASN A 53 -15.63 3.58 -7.72
N PRO A 54 -16.84 3.19 -8.11
CA PRO A 54 -17.29 3.25 -9.51
C PRO A 54 -17.23 4.66 -10.13
N ASP A 55 -17.40 5.71 -9.34
CA ASP A 55 -17.27 7.13 -9.74
C ASP A 55 -15.80 7.59 -9.80
N LYS A 56 -14.84 6.69 -9.59
CA LYS A 56 -13.39 6.89 -9.57
C LYS A 56 -12.86 7.64 -8.34
N THR A 57 -13.70 7.97 -7.35
CA THR A 57 -13.21 8.48 -6.07
C THR A 57 -12.46 7.40 -5.30
N MET A 58 -11.53 7.82 -4.47
CA MET A 58 -10.75 6.93 -3.60
C MET A 58 -11.23 7.06 -2.16
N THR A 59 -11.39 5.94 -1.46
CA THR A 59 -11.81 5.90 -0.06
C THR A 59 -11.04 4.85 0.74
N GLY A 60 -11.02 5.01 2.06
CA GLY A 60 -10.42 4.08 3.00
C GLY A 60 -9.31 4.71 3.83
N LEU A 61 -8.89 3.98 4.86
CA LEU A 61 -7.92 4.44 5.85
C LEU A 61 -6.58 4.87 5.23
N ASP A 62 -6.00 4.06 4.35
CA ASP A 62 -4.74 4.37 3.67
C ASP A 62 -4.83 5.64 2.82
N VAL A 63 -6.00 5.85 2.18
CA VAL A 63 -6.27 7.05 1.38
C VAL A 63 -6.34 8.29 2.27
N GLU A 64 -7.03 8.20 3.41
CA GLU A 64 -7.16 9.31 4.35
C GLU A 64 -5.84 9.62 5.04
N VAL A 65 -5.08 8.60 5.48
CA VAL A 65 -3.74 8.77 6.05
C VAL A 65 -2.80 9.47 5.06
N ALA A 66 -2.75 9.00 3.80
CA ALA A 66 -1.90 9.61 2.79
C ALA A 66 -2.29 11.06 2.48
N THR A 67 -3.60 11.35 2.43
CA THR A 67 -4.12 12.71 2.22
C THR A 67 -3.78 13.62 3.41
N TYR A 68 -3.96 13.14 4.64
CA TYR A 68 -3.57 13.89 5.83
C TYR A 68 -2.08 14.25 5.79
N VAL A 69 -1.21 13.27 5.51
CA VAL A 69 0.24 13.47 5.48
C VAL A 69 0.64 14.55 4.46
N VAL A 70 0.15 14.50 3.22
CA VAL A 70 0.53 15.52 2.22
C VAL A 70 -0.01 16.90 2.54
N ASN A 71 -1.20 16.98 3.12
CA ASN A 71 -1.79 18.27 3.55
C ASN A 71 -1.03 18.83 4.74
N HIS A 72 -0.69 18.01 5.74
CA HIS A 72 0.11 18.43 6.88
C HIS A 72 1.48 18.96 6.44
N ILE A 73 2.16 18.28 5.51
CA ILE A 73 3.43 18.75 4.94
C ILE A 73 3.24 20.10 4.25
N ALA A 74 2.17 20.29 3.48
CA ALA A 74 1.88 21.56 2.81
C ALA A 74 1.67 22.69 3.82
N ASP A 75 0.90 22.45 4.89
CA ASP A 75 0.64 23.42 5.97
C ASP A 75 1.95 23.82 6.68
N GLN A 76 2.81 22.87 7.02
CA GLN A 76 4.11 23.12 7.64
C GLN A 76 5.05 23.93 6.74
N ARG A 77 4.92 23.80 5.43
CA ARG A 77 5.72 24.51 4.43
C ARG A 77 5.10 25.84 4.00
N GLY A 78 3.87 26.13 4.44
CA GLY A 78 3.16 27.36 4.09
C GLY A 78 2.75 27.43 2.62
N VAL A 79 2.50 26.27 1.98
CA VAL A 79 2.05 26.16 0.59
C VAL A 79 0.60 25.65 0.54
N ALA A 80 -0.07 25.85 -0.59
CA ALA A 80 -1.42 25.30 -0.78
C ALA A 80 -1.41 23.76 -0.79
N HIS A 81 -2.51 23.15 -0.34
CA HIS A 81 -2.66 21.69 -0.45
C HIS A 81 -2.52 21.25 -1.91
N PRO A 82 -1.71 20.22 -2.20
CA PRO A 82 -1.44 19.81 -3.57
C PRO A 82 -2.62 19.06 -4.18
N GLU A 83 -2.72 19.09 -5.50
CA GLU A 83 -3.58 18.18 -6.24
C GLU A 83 -3.03 16.75 -6.12
N ILE A 84 -3.90 15.78 -5.76
CA ILE A 84 -3.52 14.37 -5.60
C ILE A 84 -3.97 13.56 -6.82
N THR A 85 -3.03 12.94 -7.50
CA THR A 85 -3.30 11.89 -8.49
C THR A 85 -3.07 10.52 -7.84
N TRP A 86 -4.09 9.65 -7.88
CA TRP A 86 -3.99 8.29 -7.35
C TRP A 86 -3.53 7.30 -8.42
N ARG A 87 -2.65 6.38 -8.04
CA ARG A 87 -2.16 5.29 -8.87
C ARG A 87 -2.33 3.96 -8.15
N GLU A 88 -2.85 2.96 -8.85
CA GLU A 88 -2.89 1.60 -8.34
C GLU A 88 -1.47 1.03 -8.20
N THR A 89 -1.18 0.45 -7.03
CA THR A 89 0.13 -0.13 -6.73
C THR A 89 -0.01 -1.55 -6.15
N PRO A 90 -0.13 -2.56 -7.04
CA PRO A 90 -0.11 -3.96 -6.63
C PRO A 90 1.13 -4.32 -5.80
N SER A 91 1.01 -5.28 -4.88
CA SER A 91 2.06 -5.61 -3.91
C SER A 91 3.41 -5.94 -4.57
N ALA A 92 3.40 -6.60 -5.72
CA ALA A 92 4.61 -7.02 -6.43
C ALA A 92 5.39 -5.88 -7.11
N THR A 93 4.77 -4.70 -7.31
CA THR A 93 5.36 -3.62 -8.13
C THR A 93 5.77 -2.40 -7.33
N ARG A 94 5.43 -2.32 -6.03
CA ARG A 94 5.58 -1.11 -5.20
C ARG A 94 7.00 -0.55 -5.19
N GLU A 95 7.99 -1.39 -4.90
CA GLU A 95 9.39 -0.97 -4.87
C GLU A 95 9.88 -0.48 -6.24
N THR A 96 9.40 -1.09 -7.31
CA THR A 96 9.76 -0.72 -8.69
C THR A 96 9.16 0.62 -9.09
N VAL A 97 7.88 0.87 -8.82
CA VAL A 97 7.23 2.14 -9.20
C VAL A 97 7.77 3.33 -8.39
N ILE A 98 8.16 3.12 -7.12
CA ILE A 98 8.88 4.13 -6.34
C ILE A 98 10.23 4.43 -6.98
N LYS A 99 11.02 3.39 -7.24
CA LYS A 99 12.37 3.53 -7.82
C LYS A 99 12.34 4.22 -9.19
N ASN A 100 11.31 3.96 -9.99
CA ASN A 100 11.15 4.56 -11.31
C ASN A 100 10.59 6.00 -11.27
N GLY A 101 10.31 6.57 -10.08
CA GLY A 101 9.71 7.90 -9.97
C GLY A 101 8.28 7.98 -10.50
N GLU A 102 7.53 6.87 -10.48
CA GLU A 102 6.17 6.80 -10.97
C GLU A 102 5.14 7.25 -9.91
N VAL A 103 5.56 7.28 -8.64
CA VAL A 103 4.81 7.79 -7.49
C VAL A 103 5.75 8.55 -6.55
N ASP A 104 5.19 9.45 -5.75
CA ASP A 104 5.90 10.18 -4.71
C ASP A 104 5.93 9.39 -3.38
N MET A 105 4.82 8.72 -3.06
CA MET A 105 4.64 7.95 -1.85
C MET A 105 3.58 6.86 -2.08
N ILE A 106 3.70 5.74 -1.37
CA ILE A 106 2.70 4.66 -1.36
C ILE A 106 2.14 4.47 0.06
N ALA A 107 0.81 4.58 0.18
CA ALA A 107 0.01 4.12 1.29
C ALA A 107 -0.92 2.99 0.78
N GLY A 108 -0.66 1.75 1.16
CA GLY A 108 -1.40 0.62 0.57
C GLY A 108 -1.15 -0.67 1.33
N THR A 109 -1.51 -0.72 2.62
CA THR A 109 -1.23 -1.85 3.51
C THR A 109 0.23 -2.32 3.38
N TYR A 110 1.15 -1.36 3.47
CA TYR A 110 2.54 -1.57 3.09
C TYR A 110 3.39 -1.95 4.30
N SER A 111 3.37 -3.24 4.67
CA SER A 111 4.19 -3.76 5.77
C SER A 111 5.66 -3.42 5.58
N ILE A 112 6.25 -2.79 6.58
CA ILE A 112 7.67 -2.50 6.66
C ILE A 112 8.42 -3.80 6.98
N ASN A 113 9.44 -4.13 6.21
CA ASN A 113 10.33 -5.25 6.49
C ASN A 113 11.73 -5.02 5.95
N ALA A 114 12.71 -5.80 6.43
CA ALA A 114 14.13 -5.65 6.08
C ALA A 114 14.42 -5.77 4.57
N SER A 115 13.65 -6.59 3.84
CA SER A 115 13.84 -6.75 2.40
C SER A 115 13.45 -5.48 1.65
N ARG A 116 12.28 -4.92 1.97
CA ARG A 116 11.75 -3.69 1.35
C ARG A 116 12.58 -2.47 1.73
N ALA A 117 13.00 -2.38 3.01
CA ALA A 117 13.83 -1.29 3.51
C ALA A 117 15.21 -1.17 2.82
N LYS A 118 15.66 -2.22 2.11
CA LYS A 118 16.87 -2.14 1.27
C LYS A 118 16.64 -1.32 -0.01
N SER A 119 15.40 -1.28 -0.51
CA SER A 119 15.05 -0.71 -1.81
C SER A 119 14.34 0.63 -1.72
N VAL A 120 13.62 0.88 -0.64
CA VAL A 120 12.82 2.09 -0.40
C VAL A 120 13.00 2.57 1.03
N ASN A 121 12.68 3.84 1.29
CA ASN A 121 12.49 4.33 2.65
C ASN A 121 11.03 4.15 3.07
N PHE A 122 10.81 4.21 4.39
CA PHE A 122 9.49 4.24 5.00
C PHE A 122 9.40 5.38 6.00
N GLY A 123 8.33 6.16 5.89
CA GLY A 123 7.83 6.98 6.99
C GLY A 123 6.78 6.21 7.78
N GLY A 124 6.56 6.57 9.02
CA GLY A 124 5.76 5.80 9.97
C GLY A 124 6.62 4.85 10.81
N PRO A 125 6.10 3.70 11.27
CA PRO A 125 4.79 3.13 10.94
C PRO A 125 3.61 3.96 11.47
N TYR A 126 2.42 3.77 10.88
CA TYR A 126 1.20 4.41 11.36
C TYR A 126 0.21 3.43 11.97
N LEU A 127 0.34 2.14 11.65
CA LEU A 127 -0.60 1.09 12.02
C LEU A 127 0.12 -0.22 12.27
N LEU A 128 -0.30 -0.93 13.33
CA LEU A 128 0.08 -2.30 13.64
C LEU A 128 -1.15 -3.21 13.51
N THR A 129 -0.98 -4.32 12.81
CA THR A 129 -1.97 -5.40 12.68
C THR A 129 -1.26 -6.75 12.64
N HIS A 130 -1.98 -7.81 12.31
CA HIS A 130 -1.45 -9.18 12.27
C HIS A 130 -2.07 -9.98 11.13
N GLN A 131 -1.46 -11.11 10.78
CA GLN A 131 -1.95 -12.01 9.75
C GLN A 131 -3.05 -12.93 10.28
N ALA A 132 -4.11 -13.11 9.46
CA ALA A 132 -5.24 -13.98 9.74
C ALA A 132 -5.66 -14.78 8.49
N LEU A 133 -6.72 -15.59 8.61
CA LEU A 133 -7.32 -16.35 7.53
C LEU A 133 -8.74 -15.86 7.25
N LEU A 134 -9.13 -15.83 5.99
CA LEU A 134 -10.53 -15.72 5.57
C LEU A 134 -10.96 -17.08 5.04
N VAL A 135 -12.05 -17.60 5.58
CA VAL A 135 -12.68 -18.88 5.17
C VAL A 135 -14.13 -18.63 4.82
N ARG A 136 -14.74 -19.55 4.10
CA ARG A 136 -16.20 -19.52 3.91
C ARG A 136 -16.90 -19.86 5.23
N SER A 137 -17.97 -19.18 5.54
CA SER A 137 -18.74 -19.37 6.78
C SER A 137 -19.40 -20.77 6.87
N ASP A 138 -19.55 -21.48 5.74
CA ASP A 138 -20.05 -22.86 5.69
C ASP A 138 -18.95 -23.93 5.84
N ASP A 139 -17.66 -23.55 5.92
CA ASP A 139 -16.53 -24.47 6.06
C ASP A 139 -15.97 -24.46 7.50
N HIS A 140 -16.46 -25.35 8.32
CA HIS A 140 -16.02 -25.52 9.71
C HIS A 140 -14.80 -26.44 9.86
N THR A 141 -14.15 -26.84 8.79
CA THR A 141 -13.00 -27.76 8.81
C THR A 141 -11.65 -27.06 8.93
N LEU A 142 -11.63 -25.72 8.73
CA LEU A 142 -10.47 -24.87 8.94
C LEU A 142 -10.72 -24.01 10.18
N GLN A 143 -10.03 -24.29 11.28
CA GLN A 143 -10.17 -23.59 12.54
C GLN A 143 -8.83 -23.05 13.05
N SER A 144 -7.72 -23.44 12.40
CA SER A 144 -6.38 -23.10 12.86
C SER A 144 -5.37 -23.11 11.69
N LEU A 145 -4.20 -22.53 11.95
CA LEU A 145 -3.07 -22.53 11.04
C LEU A 145 -2.62 -23.95 10.67
N GLN A 146 -2.69 -24.91 11.64
CA GLN A 146 -2.26 -26.30 11.45
C GLN A 146 -3.15 -27.07 10.48
N ASP A 147 -4.41 -26.64 10.30
CA ASP A 147 -5.32 -27.29 9.36
C ASP A 147 -4.95 -27.03 7.89
N LEU A 148 -4.17 -25.99 7.62
CA LEU A 148 -3.68 -25.69 6.27
C LEU A 148 -2.67 -26.71 5.75
N ASP A 149 -1.88 -27.35 6.61
CA ASP A 149 -0.86 -28.34 6.24
C ASP A 149 -1.46 -29.66 5.73
N LYS A 150 -2.78 -29.83 5.81
CA LYS A 150 -3.50 -31.03 5.36
C LYS A 150 -3.85 -31.02 3.86
N GLY A 151 -3.01 -30.40 3.03
CA GLY A 151 -3.21 -30.32 1.58
C GLY A 151 -4.27 -29.30 1.16
N ARG A 152 -4.59 -28.34 2.01
CA ARG A 152 -5.52 -27.24 1.71
C ARG A 152 -4.90 -26.26 0.73
N LYS A 153 -5.76 -25.72 -0.12
CA LYS A 153 -5.40 -24.67 -1.07
C LYS A 153 -5.58 -23.31 -0.41
N LEU A 154 -4.48 -22.62 -0.21
CA LEU A 154 -4.45 -21.29 0.37
C LEU A 154 -4.20 -20.25 -0.70
N CYS A 155 -4.94 -19.15 -0.68
CA CYS A 155 -4.70 -17.99 -1.54
C CYS A 155 -3.99 -16.88 -0.79
N SER A 156 -3.08 -16.18 -1.47
CA SER A 156 -2.55 -14.88 -1.05
C SER A 156 -2.12 -14.08 -2.29
N VAL A 157 -1.55 -12.89 -2.07
CA VAL A 157 -1.16 -12.01 -3.18
C VAL A 157 0.35 -12.05 -3.41
N THR A 158 0.73 -12.15 -4.68
CA THR A 158 2.14 -12.09 -5.13
C THR A 158 2.84 -10.85 -4.57
N GLY A 159 4.02 -11.05 -3.97
CA GLY A 159 4.82 -9.97 -3.38
C GLY A 159 4.32 -9.45 -2.03
N SER A 160 3.24 -10.03 -1.47
CA SER A 160 2.77 -9.69 -0.13
C SER A 160 3.65 -10.34 0.95
N THR A 161 3.74 -9.69 2.13
CA THR A 161 4.43 -10.26 3.30
C THR A 161 3.76 -11.55 3.78
N PRO A 162 2.41 -11.63 3.89
CA PRO A 162 1.71 -12.85 4.27
C PRO A 162 2.03 -14.05 3.38
N ALA A 163 2.04 -13.90 2.06
CA ALA A 163 2.40 -14.98 1.14
C ALA A 163 3.82 -15.51 1.40
N GLN A 164 4.79 -14.61 1.60
CA GLN A 164 6.18 -15.00 1.88
C GLN A 164 6.33 -15.70 3.22
N LYS A 165 5.64 -15.24 4.27
CA LYS A 165 5.67 -15.84 5.61
C LYS A 165 5.06 -17.24 5.62
N VAL A 166 3.95 -17.45 4.90
CA VAL A 166 3.35 -18.78 4.77
C VAL A 166 4.28 -19.75 4.06
N LYS A 167 4.89 -19.37 2.93
CA LYS A 167 5.87 -20.23 2.23
C LYS A 167 7.00 -20.69 3.14
N LYS A 168 7.45 -19.80 4.05
CA LYS A 168 8.54 -20.10 4.99
C LYS A 168 8.10 -21.02 6.14
N SER A 169 6.89 -20.78 6.68
CA SER A 169 6.43 -21.39 7.92
C SER A 169 5.61 -22.67 7.71
N LEU A 170 4.97 -22.81 6.54
CA LEU A 170 4.09 -23.91 6.18
C LEU A 170 4.44 -24.44 4.78
N PRO A 171 5.60 -25.13 4.63
CA PRO A 171 6.07 -25.58 3.32
C PRO A 171 5.17 -26.63 2.68
N GLY A 172 4.30 -27.31 3.45
CA GLY A 172 3.34 -28.30 2.96
C GLY A 172 2.03 -27.71 2.42
N VAL A 173 1.77 -26.40 2.59
CA VAL A 173 0.55 -25.76 2.12
C VAL A 173 0.59 -25.54 0.61
N GLN A 174 -0.56 -25.77 -0.05
CA GLN A 174 -0.71 -25.46 -1.47
C GLN A 174 -1.05 -23.97 -1.67
N LEU A 175 -0.02 -23.12 -1.65
CA LEU A 175 -0.20 -21.67 -1.84
C LEU A 175 -0.41 -21.34 -3.32
N GLN A 176 -1.54 -20.68 -3.62
CA GLN A 176 -1.86 -20.07 -4.90
C GLN A 176 -1.75 -18.56 -4.76
N GLU A 177 -0.94 -17.92 -5.62
CA GLU A 177 -0.75 -16.47 -5.58
C GLU A 177 -1.49 -15.80 -6.73
N TYR A 178 -2.23 -14.75 -6.40
CA TYR A 178 -2.97 -13.90 -7.33
C TYR A 178 -2.40 -12.48 -7.32
N ASP A 179 -2.82 -11.64 -8.26
CA ASP A 179 -2.33 -10.27 -8.37
C ASP A 179 -3.05 -9.30 -7.41
N SER A 180 -4.28 -9.66 -6.98
CA SER A 180 -5.10 -8.85 -6.09
C SER A 180 -5.81 -9.68 -5.03
N TYR A 181 -6.20 -9.05 -3.92
CA TYR A 181 -6.96 -9.71 -2.87
C TYR A 181 -8.41 -9.97 -3.28
N SER A 182 -9.01 -9.08 -4.06
CA SER A 182 -10.34 -9.32 -4.64
C SER A 182 -10.39 -10.58 -5.51
N SER A 183 -9.33 -10.87 -6.27
CA SER A 183 -9.21 -12.13 -7.01
C SER A 183 -9.11 -13.35 -6.10
N CYS A 184 -8.44 -13.24 -4.96
CA CYS A 184 -8.41 -14.29 -3.93
C CYS A 184 -9.80 -14.53 -3.33
N VAL A 185 -10.53 -13.47 -2.97
CA VAL A 185 -11.88 -13.56 -2.42
C VAL A 185 -12.83 -14.22 -3.42
N GLU A 186 -12.75 -13.84 -4.70
CA GLU A 186 -13.55 -14.48 -5.75
C GLU A 186 -13.19 -15.97 -5.92
N ALA A 187 -11.91 -16.34 -5.84
CA ALA A 187 -11.48 -17.73 -5.88
C ALA A 187 -11.99 -18.53 -4.66
N LEU A 188 -12.01 -17.91 -3.48
CA LEU A 188 -12.56 -18.48 -2.25
C LEU A 188 -14.07 -18.68 -2.36
N HIS A 189 -14.80 -17.68 -2.84
CA HIS A 189 -16.24 -17.74 -3.10
C HIS A 189 -16.58 -18.89 -4.07
N GLN A 190 -15.83 -19.01 -5.15
CA GLN A 190 -15.98 -20.08 -6.15
C GLN A 190 -15.46 -21.47 -5.70
N LYS A 191 -15.03 -21.62 -4.45
CA LYS A 191 -14.48 -22.89 -3.90
C LYS A 191 -13.25 -23.42 -4.65
N LYS A 192 -12.52 -22.55 -5.36
CA LYS A 192 -11.26 -22.89 -6.06
C LYS A 192 -10.09 -23.00 -5.07
N VAL A 193 -10.18 -22.26 -3.97
CA VAL A 193 -9.28 -22.30 -2.81
C VAL A 193 -10.09 -22.55 -1.54
N ASP A 194 -9.45 -23.02 -0.49
CA ASP A 194 -10.10 -23.34 0.78
C ASP A 194 -10.06 -22.16 1.76
N ALA A 195 -9.01 -21.35 1.69
CA ALA A 195 -8.82 -20.18 2.51
C ALA A 195 -8.04 -19.09 1.75
N MET A 196 -8.12 -17.87 2.25
CA MET A 196 -7.26 -16.76 1.88
C MET A 196 -6.50 -16.29 3.12
N THR A 197 -5.23 -15.88 2.97
CA THR A 197 -4.46 -15.29 4.06
C THR A 197 -3.91 -13.93 3.67
N THR A 198 -4.10 -12.98 4.55
CA THR A 198 -3.46 -11.67 4.59
C THR A 198 -3.65 -11.05 5.98
N ASP A 199 -3.45 -9.74 6.11
CA ASP A 199 -3.58 -9.04 7.36
C ASP A 199 -5.05 -8.93 7.79
N ALA A 200 -5.33 -9.05 9.07
CA ALA A 200 -6.68 -9.07 9.65
C ALA A 200 -7.52 -7.87 9.21
N THR A 201 -6.92 -6.67 9.17
CA THR A 201 -7.59 -5.45 8.69
C THR A 201 -8.15 -5.57 7.28
N ILE A 202 -7.41 -6.23 6.38
CA ILE A 202 -7.84 -6.46 4.99
C ILE A 202 -8.98 -7.48 4.96
N LEU A 203 -8.85 -8.58 5.72
CA LEU A 203 -9.82 -9.67 5.74
C LEU A 203 -11.17 -9.23 6.30
N TYR A 204 -11.15 -8.43 7.37
CA TYR A 204 -12.39 -7.87 7.95
C TYR A 204 -13.08 -6.91 6.98
N GLY A 205 -12.33 -6.13 6.18
CA GLY A 205 -12.90 -5.31 5.12
C GLY A 205 -13.69 -6.15 4.10
N PHE A 206 -13.16 -7.28 3.67
CA PHE A 206 -13.86 -8.20 2.77
C PHE A 206 -15.04 -8.92 3.46
N ALA A 207 -14.89 -9.35 4.71
CA ALA A 207 -15.99 -9.98 5.45
C ALA A 207 -17.18 -9.02 5.59
N LEU A 208 -16.94 -7.73 5.81
CA LEU A 208 -18.00 -6.70 5.82
C LEU A 208 -18.64 -6.48 4.45
N GLN A 209 -17.87 -6.59 3.36
CA GLN A 209 -18.39 -6.43 2.00
C GLN A 209 -19.28 -7.60 1.57
N TYR A 210 -19.10 -8.79 2.15
CA TYR A 210 -19.84 -10.02 1.87
C TYR A 210 -20.47 -10.58 3.15
N PRO A 211 -21.49 -9.92 3.73
CA PRO A 211 -22.06 -10.29 5.02
C PRO A 211 -22.58 -11.73 5.06
N GLY A 212 -22.07 -12.51 6.01
CA GLY A 212 -22.48 -13.91 6.21
C GLY A 212 -21.86 -14.94 5.27
N GLU A 213 -21.04 -14.52 4.29
CA GLU A 213 -20.38 -15.45 3.37
C GLU A 213 -19.03 -15.93 3.87
N PHE A 214 -18.32 -15.09 4.61
CA PHE A 214 -16.97 -15.35 5.09
C PHE A 214 -16.84 -15.12 6.59
N GLU A 215 -15.87 -15.81 7.18
CA GLU A 215 -15.43 -15.68 8.56
C GLU A 215 -13.93 -15.44 8.61
N VAL A 216 -13.48 -14.56 9.52
CA VAL A 216 -12.06 -14.33 9.79
C VAL A 216 -11.63 -15.21 10.95
N ILE A 217 -10.59 -16.02 10.73
CA ILE A 217 -9.97 -16.88 11.75
C ILE A 217 -8.60 -16.30 12.10
N GLU A 218 -8.40 -15.99 13.37
CA GLU A 218 -7.15 -15.48 13.87
C GLU A 218 -6.04 -16.55 13.78
N MET A 219 -4.88 -16.15 13.23
CA MET A 219 -3.71 -16.99 13.21
C MET A 219 -2.87 -16.71 14.45
N THR A 220 -2.77 -17.71 15.33
CA THR A 220 -2.01 -17.61 16.57
C THR A 220 -0.89 -18.64 16.62
N LYS A 221 0.17 -18.30 17.36
CA LYS A 221 1.24 -19.22 17.76
C LYS A 221 0.78 -20.09 18.94
N GLU A 222 1.58 -21.10 19.29
CA GLU A 222 1.33 -21.98 20.43
C GLU A 222 1.26 -21.21 21.77
N ASP A 223 1.93 -20.06 21.87
CA ASP A 223 1.91 -19.20 23.07
C ASP A 223 0.71 -18.24 23.11
N GLY A 224 -0.23 -18.35 22.16
CA GLY A 224 -1.43 -17.52 22.05
C GLY A 224 -1.21 -16.14 21.43
N LYS A 225 0.02 -15.78 21.09
CA LYS A 225 0.29 -14.50 20.43
C LYS A 225 -0.07 -14.55 18.95
N PRO A 226 -0.33 -13.39 18.31
CA PRO A 226 -0.53 -13.31 16.87
C PRO A 226 0.61 -14.00 16.10
N PHE A 227 0.28 -14.66 15.00
CA PHE A 227 1.25 -15.34 14.14
C PHE A 227 2.31 -14.40 13.62
N THR A 228 1.92 -13.17 13.26
CA THR A 228 2.82 -12.11 12.82
C THR A 228 2.47 -10.78 13.48
N ASN A 229 3.40 -9.82 13.38
CA ASN A 229 3.15 -8.41 13.54
C ASN A 229 3.41 -7.73 12.17
N GLU A 230 2.45 -6.93 11.72
CA GLU A 230 2.54 -6.21 10.44
C GLU A 230 2.47 -4.71 10.73
N HIS A 231 3.60 -4.04 10.61
CA HIS A 231 3.74 -2.59 10.77
C HIS A 231 3.55 -1.92 9.42
N TYR A 232 2.48 -1.14 9.25
CA TYR A 232 2.23 -0.42 8.00
C TYR A 232 2.92 0.92 7.99
N GLY A 233 3.68 1.18 6.93
CA GLY A 233 4.32 2.45 6.69
C GLY A 233 3.98 3.04 5.32
N LEU A 234 4.46 4.25 5.12
CA LEU A 234 4.34 5.03 3.90
C LEU A 234 5.67 4.90 3.14
N GLY A 235 5.63 4.14 2.03
CA GLY A 235 6.83 3.87 1.23
C GLY A 235 7.15 5.02 0.30
N LEU A 236 8.43 5.41 0.22
CA LEU A 236 8.91 6.51 -0.63
C LEU A 236 10.31 6.22 -1.16
N ALA A 237 10.84 7.15 -1.96
CA ALA A 237 12.16 7.02 -2.58
C ALA A 237 13.26 6.74 -1.55
N LYS A 238 14.19 5.85 -1.91
CA LYS A 238 15.37 5.56 -1.10
C LYS A 238 16.21 6.83 -0.97
N ASP A 239 16.75 7.05 0.23
CA ASP A 239 17.63 8.19 0.56
C ASP A 239 16.94 9.58 0.57
N ASP A 240 15.61 9.66 0.47
CA ASP A 240 14.83 10.89 0.68
C ASP A 240 14.56 11.10 2.18
N ALA A 241 15.58 11.53 2.91
CA ALA A 241 15.51 11.71 4.35
C ALA A 241 14.58 12.86 4.75
N GLU A 242 14.53 13.96 3.97
CA GLU A 242 13.65 15.10 4.23
C GLU A 242 12.17 14.68 4.18
N SER A 243 11.77 13.97 3.13
CA SER A 243 10.40 13.47 3.02
C SER A 243 10.08 12.40 4.08
N THR A 244 11.06 11.55 4.44
CA THR A 244 10.87 10.55 5.49
C THR A 244 10.55 11.21 6.84
N GLU A 245 11.30 12.24 7.23
CA GLU A 245 11.05 12.94 8.50
C GLU A 245 9.76 13.74 8.46
N ALA A 246 9.45 14.41 7.35
CA ALA A 246 8.18 15.12 7.18
C ALA A 246 6.96 14.19 7.30
N ILE A 247 7.07 12.94 6.79
CA ILE A 247 6.03 11.92 6.97
C ILE A 247 5.92 11.51 8.44
N ASN A 248 7.05 11.28 9.12
CA ASN A 248 7.05 10.91 10.55
C ASN A 248 6.41 11.98 11.41
N ASP A 249 6.71 13.26 11.14
CA ASP A 249 6.08 14.40 11.83
C ASP A 249 4.57 14.42 11.59
N ALA A 250 4.13 14.24 10.36
CA ALA A 250 2.71 14.19 10.02
C ALA A 250 1.97 13.03 10.69
N VAL A 251 2.59 11.82 10.75
CA VAL A 251 2.00 10.66 11.42
C VAL A 251 1.90 10.91 12.93
N ARG A 252 2.92 11.46 13.57
CA ARG A 252 2.86 11.86 15.00
C ARG A 252 1.73 12.86 15.24
N ALA A 253 1.65 13.92 14.43
CA ALA A 253 0.58 14.93 14.56
C ALA A 253 -0.81 14.32 14.40
N MET A 254 -1.01 13.41 13.43
CA MET A 254 -2.27 12.70 13.18
C MET A 254 -2.69 11.83 14.37
N GLN A 255 -1.73 11.21 15.05
CA GLN A 255 -1.98 10.41 16.25
C GLN A 255 -2.29 11.30 17.46
N ASP A 256 -1.54 12.38 17.64
CA ASP A 256 -1.66 13.29 18.78
C ASP A 256 -2.98 14.10 18.75
N ASP A 257 -3.46 14.49 17.57
CA ASP A 257 -4.71 15.24 17.40
C ASP A 257 -5.96 14.36 17.35
N GLY A 258 -5.80 13.04 17.39
CA GLY A 258 -6.90 12.06 17.36
C GLY A 258 -7.46 11.77 15.95
N SER A 259 -6.92 12.40 14.90
CA SER A 259 -7.37 12.17 13.51
C SER A 259 -7.20 10.71 13.09
N PHE A 260 -6.10 10.05 13.51
CA PHE A 260 -5.89 8.63 13.19
C PHE A 260 -7.03 7.76 13.72
N GLN A 261 -7.40 7.89 14.99
CA GLN A 261 -8.47 7.10 15.58
C GLN A 261 -9.81 7.38 14.89
N ALA A 262 -10.12 8.65 14.58
CA ALA A 262 -11.32 9.00 13.85
C ALA A 262 -11.39 8.38 12.45
N MET A 263 -10.25 8.31 11.74
CA MET A 263 -10.14 7.63 10.45
C MET A 263 -10.33 6.11 10.58
N VAL A 264 -9.75 5.49 11.61
CA VAL A 264 -9.91 4.05 11.91
C VAL A 264 -11.38 3.74 12.17
N ASP A 265 -12.05 4.46 13.07
CA ASP A 265 -13.46 4.26 13.42
C ASP A 265 -14.38 4.43 12.20
N LYS A 266 -14.12 5.45 11.38
CA LYS A 266 -14.88 5.74 10.17
C LYS A 266 -14.77 4.63 9.12
N ASN A 267 -13.56 4.11 8.89
CA ASN A 267 -13.29 3.23 7.75
C ASN A 267 -13.39 1.74 8.12
N LEU A 268 -13.12 1.36 9.37
CA LEU A 268 -13.07 -0.02 9.83
C LEU A 268 -14.24 -0.35 10.78
N GLY A 269 -14.89 0.65 11.38
CA GLY A 269 -16.09 0.47 12.20
C GLY A 269 -15.87 -0.52 13.35
N GLU A 270 -16.73 -1.54 13.45
CA GLU A 270 -16.65 -2.56 14.50
C GLU A 270 -15.34 -3.36 14.52
N ASN A 271 -14.59 -3.33 13.42
CA ASN A 271 -13.30 -4.02 13.29
C ASN A 271 -12.11 -3.10 13.61
N ALA A 272 -12.33 -1.92 14.15
CA ALA A 272 -11.27 -1.01 14.59
C ALA A 272 -10.32 -1.66 15.61
N SER A 273 -10.80 -2.64 16.40
CA SER A 273 -10.03 -3.35 17.42
C SER A 273 -8.89 -4.24 16.88
N VAL A 274 -8.86 -4.53 15.57
CA VAL A 274 -7.77 -5.29 14.94
C VAL A 274 -6.61 -4.41 14.48
N VAL A 275 -6.67 -3.11 14.79
CA VAL A 275 -5.68 -2.10 14.44
C VAL A 275 -5.23 -1.39 15.69
N GLU A 276 -3.93 -1.22 15.82
CA GLU A 276 -3.31 -0.39 16.85
C GLU A 276 -2.56 0.77 16.18
N ALA A 277 -2.51 1.92 16.84
CA ALA A 277 -1.60 2.98 16.44
C ALA A 277 -0.16 2.53 16.70
N ASP A 278 0.77 2.92 15.84
CA ASP A 278 2.16 2.51 15.92
C ASP A 278 3.09 3.74 16.02
N GLU A 279 4.27 3.59 16.62
CA GLU A 279 5.15 4.72 16.92
C GLU A 279 5.94 5.15 15.67
N ALA A 280 5.60 6.32 15.14
CA ALA A 280 6.23 6.88 13.94
C ALA A 280 7.73 7.18 14.14
N GLY A 281 8.56 6.72 13.19
CA GLY A 281 10.02 6.86 13.21
C GLY A 281 10.74 5.72 13.94
N ASN A 282 10.02 4.86 14.67
CA ASN A 282 10.61 3.67 15.31
C ASN A 282 10.58 2.49 14.32
N LEU A 283 11.76 2.09 13.84
CA LEU A 283 11.94 0.95 12.93
C LEU A 283 12.80 -0.16 13.55
N ASP A 284 12.87 -0.25 14.89
CA ASP A 284 13.71 -1.24 15.60
C ASP A 284 13.29 -2.70 15.30
N PHE A 285 12.04 -2.93 14.98
CA PHE A 285 11.51 -4.23 14.55
C PHE A 285 11.99 -4.69 13.17
N VAL A 286 12.60 -3.83 12.37
CA VAL A 286 13.08 -4.15 11.01
C VAL A 286 14.36 -5.00 11.01
N LYS A 287 15.01 -5.15 12.14
CA LYS A 287 16.31 -5.84 12.28
C LYS A 287 16.22 -7.37 12.26
N GLU A 288 15.02 -7.95 12.13
CA GLU A 288 14.79 -9.40 12.14
C GLU A 288 14.75 -10.03 10.74
#